data_4d9df5bb678f3595ee8bdd56115f00e4
#
_entry.id   4d9df5bb678f3595ee8bdd56115f00e4
#
_cell.length_a   1.000
_cell.length_b   1.000
_cell.length_c   1.000
_cell.angle_alpha   90.00
_cell.angle_beta   90.00
_cell.angle_gamma   90.00
#
_symmetry.space_group_name_H-M   'P 1'
#
loop_
_entity.id
_entity.type
_entity.pdbx_description
1 polymer ?
#
loop_
_entity_poly.entity_id
_entity_poly.type
_entity_poly.pdbx_seq_one_letter_code
_entity_poly.pdbx_strand_id
1 'polypeptide(L)'
;MKNAHRLLAFAALAAALTMGFMVTSHAQERTLINVSYDPTRELYREFNDAFVNHWKQTTGETVTVQVTHGGSGAQARTVIDGLEADVVTLALESDINAIADAGFIKPDWRDAFANNSAPYTSTIVFLVRKGNPKGIADWGDLVGDGVEVITPNPKTSGGARWNLLAAWAWAKAQDGGSDDTARAFVSGLYKHVPVLDTGARGSTTTFVQRGIGDVLLAWENEAYLALEELGPDAFDIVTPSISILAEPPVAIVDSVVDKKGTRDLAEAYLNYLYSDEGQAIAARNYYRPDNPAAAAPDDVARFGEVHLVTIADFGGWREAQPYFFGDGGVFDQIYSAQ
;
A
#
# COMPACT_ATOMS: atom_id res chain seq x y z
N MET A 1 -18.31 75.45 -33.91
CA MET A 1 -18.70 74.64 -32.66
C MET A 1 -19.23 73.25 -32.96
N LYS A 2 -19.30 72.78 -34.23
CA LYS A 2 -19.79 71.40 -34.54
C LYS A 2 -18.72 70.31 -34.63
N ASN A 3 -17.44 70.67 -34.65
CA ASN A 3 -16.36 69.71 -34.80
C ASN A 3 -15.73 69.21 -33.47
N ALA A 4 -15.99 69.91 -32.35
CA ALA A 4 -15.47 69.51 -31.04
C ALA A 4 -16.20 68.29 -30.40
N HIS A 5 -17.49 68.14 -30.73
CA HIS A 5 -18.30 67.05 -30.19
C HIS A 5 -18.04 65.66 -30.86
N ARG A 6 -17.49 65.68 -32.11
CA ARG A 6 -17.17 64.40 -32.79
C ARG A 6 -15.87 63.79 -32.35
N LEU A 7 -14.91 64.57 -31.87
CA LEU A 7 -13.63 64.10 -31.36
C LEU A 7 -13.75 63.45 -29.94
N LEU A 8 -14.68 64.00 -29.14
CA LEU A 8 -14.95 63.45 -27.82
C LEU A 8 -15.72 62.09 -27.84
N ALA A 9 -16.54 61.85 -28.83
CA ALA A 9 -17.26 60.59 -28.99
C ALA A 9 -16.37 59.44 -29.45
N PHE A 10 -15.32 59.72 -30.26
CA PHE A 10 -14.35 58.69 -30.66
C PHE A 10 -13.35 58.33 -29.55
N ALA A 11 -12.99 59.25 -28.67
CA ALA A 11 -12.12 58.97 -27.52
C ALA A 11 -12.83 58.13 -26.45
N ALA A 12 -14.13 58.29 -26.24
CA ALA A 12 -14.92 57.51 -25.32
C ALA A 12 -15.15 56.05 -25.79
N LEU A 13 -15.23 55.83 -27.10
CA LEU A 13 -15.41 54.47 -27.67
C LEU A 13 -14.12 53.68 -27.70
N ALA A 14 -12.96 54.33 -27.83
CA ALA A 14 -11.64 53.65 -27.75
C ALA A 14 -11.27 53.25 -26.32
N ALA A 15 -11.71 53.98 -25.29
CA ALA A 15 -11.47 53.65 -23.89
C ALA A 15 -12.36 52.49 -23.39
N ALA A 16 -13.51 52.23 -24.00
CA ALA A 16 -14.40 51.14 -23.65
C ALA A 16 -13.98 49.77 -24.25
N LEU A 17 -13.11 49.74 -25.26
CA LEU A 17 -12.62 48.51 -25.91
C LEU A 17 -11.34 47.93 -25.23
N THR A 18 -10.73 48.65 -24.26
CA THR A 18 -9.56 48.19 -23.50
C THR A 18 -9.89 47.70 -22.08
N MET A 19 -11.17 47.68 -21.69
CA MET A 19 -11.60 46.94 -20.49
C MET A 19 -11.58 45.46 -20.82
N GLY A 20 -10.38 44.96 -20.64
CA GLY A 20 -9.94 43.61 -20.89
C GLY A 20 -10.93 42.56 -20.45
N PHE A 21 -11.08 41.60 -21.29
CA PHE A 21 -11.37 40.25 -20.89
C PHE A 21 -10.31 39.81 -19.84
N MET A 22 -10.52 40.16 -18.58
CA MET A 22 -10.04 39.30 -17.51
C MET A 22 -10.86 38.02 -17.64
N VAL A 23 -10.38 37.12 -18.51
CA VAL A 23 -10.74 35.72 -18.45
C VAL A 23 -10.23 35.29 -17.07
N THR A 24 -11.10 35.30 -16.08
CA THR A 24 -10.90 34.49 -14.89
C THR A 24 -10.88 33.06 -15.41
N SER A 25 -9.69 32.59 -15.77
CA SER A 25 -9.42 31.17 -15.90
C SER A 25 -9.81 30.59 -14.53
N HIS A 26 -11.03 30.07 -14.42
CA HIS A 26 -11.32 29.12 -13.40
C HIS A 26 -10.39 27.96 -13.74
N ALA A 27 -9.25 27.90 -13.05
CA ALA A 27 -8.41 26.71 -13.09
C ALA A 27 -9.36 25.56 -12.73
N GLN A 28 -9.63 24.69 -13.71
CA GLN A 28 -10.47 23.52 -13.50
C GLN A 28 -9.79 22.72 -12.40
N GLU A 29 -10.45 22.53 -11.29
CA GLU A 29 -9.94 21.75 -10.18
C GLU A 29 -9.60 20.34 -10.68
N ARG A 30 -8.32 19.97 -10.66
CA ARG A 30 -7.85 18.68 -11.14
C ARG A 30 -8.03 17.66 -10.01
N THR A 31 -8.49 16.46 -10.37
CA THR A 31 -8.64 15.36 -9.45
C THR A 31 -7.66 14.25 -9.82
N LEU A 32 -6.89 13.78 -8.84
CA LEU A 32 -6.06 12.58 -8.92
C LEU A 32 -6.76 11.45 -8.16
N ILE A 33 -6.87 10.28 -8.79
CA ILE A 33 -7.43 9.08 -8.18
C ILE A 33 -6.31 8.09 -7.91
N ASN A 34 -6.10 7.75 -6.64
CA ASN A 34 -5.18 6.72 -6.19
C ASN A 34 -5.96 5.46 -5.77
N VAL A 35 -5.61 4.31 -6.34
CA VAL A 35 -6.12 3.01 -5.92
C VAL A 35 -5.06 2.33 -5.07
N SER A 36 -5.36 2.16 -3.77
CA SER A 36 -4.41 1.69 -2.76
C SER A 36 -4.88 0.43 -2.04
N TYR A 37 -4.01 -0.16 -1.23
CA TYR A 37 -4.35 -1.31 -0.40
C TYR A 37 -4.64 -0.90 1.06
N ASP A 38 -5.30 -1.79 1.81
CA ASP A 38 -5.88 -1.48 3.12
C ASP A 38 -4.93 -0.84 4.14
N PRO A 39 -3.70 -1.34 4.40
CA PRO A 39 -2.82 -0.83 5.44
C PRO A 39 -2.36 0.62 5.27
N THR A 40 -2.55 1.23 4.10
CA THR A 40 -2.07 2.59 3.78
C THR A 40 -3.07 3.71 4.08
N ARG A 41 -4.22 3.42 4.71
CA ARG A 41 -5.29 4.42 4.94
C ARG A 41 -4.80 5.65 5.69
N GLU A 42 -4.09 5.44 6.78
CA GLU A 42 -3.58 6.50 7.66
C GLU A 42 -2.45 7.25 6.95
N LEU A 43 -1.52 6.53 6.31
CA LEU A 43 -0.45 7.09 5.50
C LEU A 43 -0.98 8.05 4.43
N TYR A 44 -1.89 7.59 3.57
CA TYR A 44 -2.37 8.42 2.47
C TYR A 44 -3.31 9.54 2.90
N ARG A 45 -3.94 9.45 4.06
CA ARG A 45 -4.68 10.58 4.63
C ARG A 45 -3.73 11.75 4.94
N GLU A 46 -2.65 11.49 5.67
CA GLU A 46 -1.65 12.50 6.00
C GLU A 46 -0.87 12.98 4.78
N PHE A 47 -0.43 12.03 3.95
CA PHE A 47 0.34 12.30 2.74
C PHE A 47 -0.42 13.17 1.74
N ASN A 48 -1.71 12.91 1.52
CA ASN A 48 -2.52 13.68 0.58
C ASN A 48 -2.68 15.14 1.01
N ASP A 49 -2.89 15.36 2.32
CA ASP A 49 -2.98 16.73 2.86
C ASP A 49 -1.64 17.49 2.65
N ALA A 50 -0.52 16.84 2.90
CA ALA A 50 0.80 17.41 2.65
C ALA A 50 1.05 17.66 1.16
N PHE A 51 0.75 16.69 0.29
CA PHE A 51 0.93 16.82 -1.15
C PHE A 51 0.07 17.95 -1.76
N VAL A 52 -1.21 18.04 -1.40
CA VAL A 52 -2.11 19.10 -1.89
C VAL A 52 -1.59 20.48 -1.51
N ASN A 53 -1.09 20.63 -0.29
CA ASN A 53 -0.46 21.88 0.16
C ASN A 53 0.83 22.18 -0.60
N HIS A 54 1.70 21.19 -0.78
CA HIS A 54 2.93 21.31 -1.55
C HIS A 54 2.64 21.70 -3.02
N TRP A 55 1.70 21.01 -3.67
CA TRP A 55 1.31 21.29 -5.05
C TRP A 55 0.80 22.72 -5.21
N LYS A 56 -0.08 23.17 -4.30
CA LYS A 56 -0.59 24.53 -4.31
C LYS A 56 0.49 25.59 -4.11
N GLN A 57 1.47 25.32 -3.24
CA GLN A 57 2.59 26.25 -3.00
C GLN A 57 3.54 26.37 -4.19
N THR A 58 3.75 25.25 -4.90
CA THR A 58 4.72 25.18 -6.00
C THR A 58 4.15 25.59 -7.34
N THR A 59 2.87 25.31 -7.59
CA THR A 59 2.20 25.55 -8.89
C THR A 59 1.14 26.64 -8.85
N GLY A 60 0.59 26.96 -7.67
CA GLY A 60 -0.57 27.84 -7.51
C GLY A 60 -1.92 27.14 -7.78
N GLU A 61 -1.90 25.88 -8.23
CA GLU A 61 -3.12 25.11 -8.53
C GLU A 61 -3.68 24.42 -7.28
N THR A 62 -5.01 24.30 -7.24
CA THR A 62 -5.70 23.47 -6.25
C THR A 62 -6.06 22.15 -6.88
N VAL A 63 -5.75 21.05 -6.20
CA VAL A 63 -6.05 19.67 -6.63
C VAL A 63 -6.79 18.92 -5.53
N THR A 64 -7.61 17.95 -5.93
CA THR A 64 -8.25 17.01 -5.03
C THR A 64 -7.64 15.63 -5.25
N VAL A 65 -7.26 14.94 -4.16
CA VAL A 65 -6.81 13.55 -4.22
C VAL A 65 -7.90 12.65 -3.63
N GLN A 66 -8.36 11.70 -4.43
CA GLN A 66 -9.31 10.66 -4.01
C GLN A 66 -8.58 9.33 -3.89
N VAL A 67 -8.80 8.61 -2.80
CA VAL A 67 -8.17 7.30 -2.57
C VAL A 67 -9.22 6.24 -2.28
N THR A 68 -9.08 5.09 -2.90
CA THR A 68 -9.83 3.88 -2.53
C THR A 68 -8.88 2.88 -1.85
N HIS A 69 -9.40 2.14 -0.87
CA HIS A 69 -8.62 1.14 -0.15
C HIS A 69 -9.37 -0.19 -0.10
N GLY A 70 -8.61 -1.29 -0.23
CA GLY A 70 -9.13 -2.64 -0.17
C GLY A 70 -8.03 -3.68 -0.25
N GLY A 71 -8.35 -4.95 -0.38
CA GLY A 71 -7.35 -5.98 -0.65
C GLY A 71 -6.64 -5.70 -1.98
N SER A 72 -5.31 -5.75 -2.00
CA SER A 72 -4.48 -5.32 -3.14
C SER A 72 -4.87 -5.97 -4.47
N GLY A 73 -5.06 -7.30 -4.50
CA GLY A 73 -5.49 -8.00 -5.70
C GLY A 73 -6.92 -7.66 -6.13
N ALA A 74 -7.82 -7.30 -5.19
CA ALA A 74 -9.15 -6.81 -5.51
C ALA A 74 -9.08 -5.40 -6.11
N GLN A 75 -8.23 -4.53 -5.57
CA GLN A 75 -7.99 -3.19 -6.08
C GLN A 75 -7.39 -3.21 -7.50
N ALA A 76 -6.42 -4.09 -7.77
CA ALA A 76 -5.90 -4.28 -9.12
C ALA A 76 -7.01 -4.65 -10.13
N ARG A 77 -7.91 -5.55 -9.74
CA ARG A 77 -9.05 -5.92 -10.59
C ARG A 77 -9.99 -4.75 -10.87
N THR A 78 -10.26 -3.88 -9.89
CA THR A 78 -11.12 -2.70 -10.15
C THR A 78 -10.55 -1.77 -11.21
N VAL A 79 -9.21 -1.64 -11.27
CA VAL A 79 -8.54 -0.85 -12.32
C VAL A 79 -8.67 -1.55 -13.67
N ILE A 80 -8.43 -2.87 -13.73
CA ILE A 80 -8.58 -3.68 -14.96
C ILE A 80 -10.05 -3.64 -15.45
N ASP A 81 -11.01 -3.64 -14.55
CA ASP A 81 -12.45 -3.59 -14.85
C ASP A 81 -12.93 -2.17 -15.23
N GLY A 82 -12.03 -1.17 -15.27
CA GLY A 82 -12.29 0.15 -15.84
C GLY A 82 -12.40 1.31 -14.85
N LEU A 83 -11.98 1.14 -13.58
CA LEU A 83 -11.81 2.29 -12.69
C LEU A 83 -10.66 3.17 -13.20
N GLU A 84 -10.97 4.41 -13.58
CA GLU A 84 -10.02 5.36 -14.15
C GLU A 84 -9.10 5.95 -13.06
N ALA A 85 -8.26 5.11 -12.45
CA ALA A 85 -7.23 5.52 -11.51
C ALA A 85 -6.07 6.22 -12.23
N ASP A 86 -5.56 7.30 -11.68
CA ASP A 86 -4.35 7.96 -12.19
C ASP A 86 -3.08 7.24 -11.74
N VAL A 87 -3.09 6.77 -10.50
CA VAL A 87 -1.98 6.01 -9.90
C VAL A 87 -2.50 4.82 -9.12
N VAL A 88 -1.65 3.82 -8.98
CA VAL A 88 -1.85 2.67 -8.10
C VAL A 88 -0.72 2.61 -7.08
N THR A 89 -1.05 2.30 -5.84
CA THR A 89 -0.11 2.13 -4.73
C THR A 89 -0.49 0.84 -4.01
N LEU A 90 0.00 -0.29 -4.53
CA LEU A 90 -0.47 -1.62 -4.16
C LEU A 90 0.53 -2.37 -3.27
N ALA A 91 0.10 -3.47 -2.68
CA ALA A 91 0.94 -4.26 -1.78
C ALA A 91 1.99 -5.08 -2.51
N LEU A 92 1.79 -5.37 -3.81
CA LEU A 92 2.55 -6.37 -4.53
C LEU A 92 2.87 -5.94 -5.96
N GLU A 93 4.08 -6.21 -6.38
CA GLU A 93 4.48 -6.11 -7.78
C GLU A 93 3.58 -6.94 -8.71
N SER A 94 3.17 -8.15 -8.29
CA SER A 94 2.30 -9.01 -9.09
C SER A 94 0.94 -8.39 -9.40
N ASP A 95 0.41 -7.56 -8.50
CA ASP A 95 -0.87 -6.90 -8.69
C ASP A 95 -0.73 -5.74 -9.71
N ILE A 96 0.39 -4.99 -9.68
CA ILE A 96 0.69 -3.98 -10.70
C ILE A 96 1.02 -4.65 -12.04
N ASN A 97 1.77 -5.76 -12.03
CA ASN A 97 2.04 -6.53 -13.23
C ASN A 97 0.75 -6.99 -13.93
N ALA A 98 -0.28 -7.40 -13.18
CA ALA A 98 -1.58 -7.77 -13.77
C ALA A 98 -2.25 -6.59 -14.51
N ILE A 99 -2.13 -5.36 -13.98
CA ILE A 99 -2.64 -4.15 -14.63
C ILE A 99 -1.80 -3.81 -15.87
N ALA A 100 -0.47 -3.99 -15.81
CA ALA A 100 0.43 -3.77 -16.93
C ALA A 100 0.20 -4.81 -18.04
N ASP A 101 0.03 -6.09 -17.68
CA ASP A 101 -0.27 -7.17 -18.62
C ASP A 101 -1.64 -6.97 -19.32
N ALA A 102 -2.57 -6.26 -18.67
CA ALA A 102 -3.84 -5.81 -19.27
C ALA A 102 -3.70 -4.54 -20.16
N GLY A 103 -2.49 -3.96 -20.26
CA GLY A 103 -2.19 -2.83 -21.15
C GLY A 103 -2.49 -1.44 -20.59
N PHE A 104 -2.76 -1.28 -19.29
CA PHE A 104 -3.06 0.01 -18.67
C PHE A 104 -1.81 0.74 -18.17
N ILE A 105 -0.75 0.00 -17.82
CA ILE A 105 0.53 0.49 -17.30
C ILE A 105 1.65 0.03 -18.24
N LYS A 106 2.68 0.84 -18.43
CA LYS A 106 3.84 0.48 -19.24
C LYS A 106 4.60 -0.72 -18.62
N PRO A 107 5.20 -1.61 -19.43
CA PRO A 107 5.91 -2.80 -18.95
C PRO A 107 7.12 -2.49 -18.07
N ASP A 108 7.75 -1.33 -18.27
CA ASP A 108 8.95 -0.85 -17.58
C ASP A 108 8.63 0.00 -16.32
N TRP A 109 7.42 -0.09 -15.80
CA TRP A 109 6.93 0.69 -14.67
C TRP A 109 7.82 0.61 -13.40
N ARG A 110 8.52 -0.52 -13.21
CA ARG A 110 9.42 -0.70 -12.06
C ARG A 110 10.62 0.23 -12.07
N ASP A 111 11.05 0.64 -13.26
CA ASP A 111 12.20 1.52 -13.47
C ASP A 111 11.80 3.02 -13.42
N ALA A 112 10.50 3.31 -13.28
CA ALA A 112 9.98 4.67 -13.31
C ALA A 112 10.37 5.50 -12.07
N PHE A 113 10.51 4.85 -10.91
CA PHE A 113 10.89 5.48 -9.64
C PHE A 113 12.00 4.68 -8.96
N ALA A 114 12.66 5.30 -7.97
CA ALA A 114 13.73 4.67 -7.20
C ALA A 114 13.27 3.36 -6.53
N ASN A 115 14.22 2.47 -6.21
CA ASN A 115 14.01 1.22 -5.48
C ASN A 115 12.93 0.32 -6.11
N ASN A 116 12.98 0.11 -7.44
CA ASN A 116 11.98 -0.64 -8.18
C ASN A 116 10.55 -0.10 -7.97
N SER A 117 10.42 1.22 -7.85
CA SER A 117 9.16 1.92 -7.58
C SER A 117 8.55 1.60 -6.21
N ALA A 118 9.36 1.23 -5.21
CA ALA A 118 8.94 0.99 -3.83
C ALA A 118 9.45 2.12 -2.91
N PRO A 119 8.61 3.10 -2.53
CA PRO A 119 9.04 4.28 -1.77
C PRO A 119 9.28 4.02 -0.28
N TYR A 120 8.82 2.90 0.24
CA TYR A 120 8.98 2.46 1.62
C TYR A 120 8.84 0.94 1.68
N THR A 121 9.23 0.35 2.81
CA THR A 121 9.11 -1.08 3.06
C THR A 121 8.34 -1.37 4.33
N SER A 122 8.00 -2.63 4.56
CA SER A 122 7.41 -3.15 5.78
C SER A 122 7.79 -4.62 5.94
N THR A 123 7.27 -5.25 6.96
CA THR A 123 7.42 -6.69 7.16
C THR A 123 6.19 -7.27 7.85
N ILE A 124 6.18 -8.58 8.10
CA ILE A 124 5.13 -9.28 8.82
C ILE A 124 5.60 -9.54 10.24
N VAL A 125 4.74 -9.18 11.19
CA VAL A 125 4.89 -9.43 12.62
C VAL A 125 3.65 -10.14 13.15
N PHE A 126 3.70 -10.60 14.40
CA PHE A 126 2.56 -11.17 15.10
C PHE A 126 2.01 -10.16 16.11
N LEU A 127 0.73 -9.84 16.01
CA LEU A 127 0.01 -9.13 17.05
C LEU A 127 -0.68 -10.18 17.94
N VAL A 128 -0.31 -10.24 19.22
CA VAL A 128 -0.84 -11.23 20.16
C VAL A 128 -1.61 -10.55 21.28
N ARG A 129 -2.47 -11.29 21.97
CA ARG A 129 -3.19 -10.79 23.14
C ARG A 129 -2.21 -10.33 24.21
N LYS A 130 -2.58 -9.32 24.99
CA LYS A 130 -1.71 -8.76 26.05
C LYS A 130 -1.22 -9.83 27.02
N GLY A 131 0.07 -9.78 27.29
CA GLY A 131 0.75 -10.77 28.13
C GLY A 131 1.01 -12.10 27.43
N ASN A 132 0.71 -12.21 26.14
CA ASN A 132 0.97 -13.37 25.29
C ASN A 132 0.58 -14.72 25.95
N PRO A 133 -0.70 -14.93 26.28
CA PRO A 133 -1.14 -16.07 27.08
C PRO A 133 -0.90 -17.44 26.43
N LYS A 134 -0.67 -17.47 25.11
CA LYS A 134 -0.32 -18.68 24.35
C LYS A 134 1.18 -18.91 24.23
N GLY A 135 2.03 -17.98 24.71
CA GLY A 135 3.49 -18.09 24.64
C GLY A 135 4.04 -18.09 23.22
N ILE A 136 3.38 -17.40 22.30
CA ILE A 136 3.77 -17.34 20.88
C ILE A 136 5.06 -16.52 20.75
N ALA A 137 6.14 -17.14 20.31
CA ALA A 137 7.44 -16.51 20.12
C ALA A 137 7.89 -16.55 18.64
N ASP A 138 7.48 -17.59 17.90
CA ASP A 138 7.86 -17.78 16.51
C ASP A 138 6.78 -18.55 15.72
N TRP A 139 6.98 -18.70 14.41
CA TRP A 139 6.06 -19.39 13.50
C TRP A 139 5.65 -20.79 13.97
N GLY A 140 6.60 -21.56 14.55
CA GLY A 140 6.32 -22.92 15.03
C GLY A 140 5.22 -22.99 16.07
N ASP A 141 5.03 -21.95 16.87
CA ASP A 141 4.02 -21.89 17.93
C ASP A 141 2.60 -21.73 17.36
N LEU A 142 2.50 -21.26 16.10
CA LEU A 142 1.21 -20.99 15.44
C LEU A 142 0.42 -22.26 15.08
N VAL A 143 1.09 -23.42 15.07
CA VAL A 143 0.47 -24.72 14.84
C VAL A 143 0.30 -25.51 16.14
N GLY A 144 0.46 -24.86 17.29
CA GLY A 144 0.25 -25.44 18.60
C GLY A 144 -1.23 -25.72 18.91
N ASP A 145 -1.49 -26.72 19.75
CA ASP A 145 -2.85 -27.11 20.13
C ASP A 145 -3.64 -25.92 20.71
N GLY A 146 -4.82 -25.66 20.14
CA GLY A 146 -5.72 -24.61 20.61
C GLY A 146 -5.25 -23.18 20.35
N VAL A 147 -4.30 -22.96 19.44
CA VAL A 147 -3.95 -21.63 18.91
C VAL A 147 -4.85 -21.32 17.72
N GLU A 148 -5.48 -20.15 17.71
CA GLU A 148 -6.24 -19.63 16.58
C GLU A 148 -5.49 -18.49 15.92
N VAL A 149 -5.23 -18.62 14.61
CA VAL A 149 -4.49 -17.66 13.79
C VAL A 149 -5.45 -16.85 12.91
N ILE A 150 -5.29 -15.54 12.92
CA ILE A 150 -6.02 -14.65 12.02
C ILE A 150 -5.08 -14.18 10.91
N THR A 151 -5.49 -14.39 9.67
CA THR A 151 -4.82 -13.91 8.45
C THR A 151 -5.85 -13.72 7.35
N PRO A 152 -5.67 -12.74 6.43
CA PRO A 152 -6.62 -12.57 5.34
C PRO A 152 -6.44 -13.61 4.23
N ASN A 153 -7.33 -13.58 3.23
CA ASN A 153 -7.34 -14.51 2.11
C ASN A 153 -6.28 -14.15 1.05
N PRO A 154 -5.32 -15.02 0.71
CA PRO A 154 -4.30 -14.78 -0.31
C PRO A 154 -4.85 -14.54 -1.73
N LYS A 155 -6.09 -14.97 -2.02
CA LYS A 155 -6.73 -14.71 -3.32
C LYS A 155 -7.13 -13.24 -3.51
N THR A 156 -7.26 -12.47 -2.42
CA THR A 156 -7.73 -11.08 -2.46
C THR A 156 -6.79 -10.09 -1.80
N SER A 157 -6.00 -10.53 -0.81
CA SER A 157 -5.14 -9.71 0.03
C SER A 157 -3.67 -9.89 -0.32
N GLY A 158 -2.98 -8.79 -0.62
CA GLY A 158 -1.52 -8.79 -0.77
C GLY A 158 -0.79 -9.12 0.54
N GLY A 159 -1.30 -8.63 1.67
CA GLY A 159 -0.74 -8.96 2.99
C GLY A 159 -0.76 -10.46 3.28
N ALA A 160 -1.85 -11.14 2.92
CA ALA A 160 -1.94 -12.58 3.07
C ALA A 160 -0.91 -13.36 2.25
N ARG A 161 -0.54 -12.84 1.06
CA ARG A 161 0.52 -13.43 0.25
C ARG A 161 1.88 -13.27 0.91
N TRP A 162 2.18 -12.10 1.47
CA TRP A 162 3.38 -11.89 2.28
C TRP A 162 3.40 -12.80 3.51
N ASN A 163 2.27 -12.95 4.23
CA ASN A 163 2.16 -13.84 5.39
C ASN A 163 2.51 -15.30 5.03
N LEU A 164 1.93 -15.81 3.93
CA LEU A 164 2.18 -17.17 3.48
C LEU A 164 3.64 -17.39 3.08
N LEU A 165 4.24 -16.45 2.34
CA LEU A 165 5.63 -16.55 1.91
C LEU A 165 6.60 -16.47 3.09
N ALA A 166 6.33 -15.62 4.09
CA ALA A 166 7.12 -15.56 5.32
C ALA A 166 7.08 -16.88 6.11
N ALA A 167 5.88 -17.44 6.28
CA ALA A 167 5.68 -18.75 6.91
C ALA A 167 6.40 -19.88 6.16
N TRP A 168 6.33 -19.85 4.83
CA TRP A 168 7.03 -20.80 3.96
C TRP A 168 8.55 -20.72 4.11
N ALA A 169 9.08 -19.49 4.07
CA ALA A 169 10.52 -19.26 4.22
C ALA A 169 11.06 -19.74 5.57
N TRP A 170 10.31 -19.41 6.65
CA TRP A 170 10.67 -19.90 7.98
C TRP A 170 10.73 -21.44 8.03
N ALA A 171 9.72 -22.12 7.49
CA ALA A 171 9.69 -23.59 7.50
C ALA A 171 10.82 -24.21 6.65
N LYS A 172 11.18 -23.58 5.53
CA LYS A 172 12.35 -24.02 4.73
C LYS A 172 13.68 -23.82 5.43
N ALA A 173 13.79 -22.85 6.32
CA ALA A 173 15.01 -22.55 7.06
C ALA A 173 15.25 -23.48 8.27
N GLN A 174 14.26 -24.32 8.63
CA GLN A 174 14.43 -25.29 9.72
C GLN A 174 15.31 -26.47 9.30
N ASP A 175 15.85 -27.21 10.29
CA ASP A 175 16.66 -28.40 10.05
C ASP A 175 15.90 -29.43 9.18
N GLY A 176 16.47 -29.83 8.06
CA GLY A 176 15.81 -30.69 7.07
C GLY A 176 14.71 -30.00 6.23
N GLY A 177 14.68 -28.67 6.24
CA GLY A 177 13.71 -27.85 5.51
C GLY A 177 13.74 -28.09 3.99
N SER A 178 12.55 -28.17 3.41
CA SER A 178 12.31 -28.38 1.97
C SER A 178 10.96 -27.75 1.58
N ASP A 179 10.62 -27.75 0.30
CA ASP A 179 9.31 -27.31 -0.15
C ASP A 179 8.18 -28.20 0.37
N ASP A 180 8.43 -29.50 0.58
CA ASP A 180 7.44 -30.43 1.15
C ASP A 180 7.19 -30.14 2.63
N THR A 181 8.25 -29.88 3.42
CA THR A 181 8.10 -29.50 4.83
C THR A 181 7.44 -28.14 4.98
N ALA A 182 7.77 -27.18 4.13
CA ALA A 182 7.12 -25.87 4.11
C ALA A 182 5.63 -25.97 3.75
N ARG A 183 5.30 -26.79 2.76
CA ARG A 183 3.90 -27.06 2.38
C ARG A 183 3.13 -27.71 3.55
N ALA A 184 3.71 -28.70 4.21
CA ALA A 184 3.10 -29.35 5.36
C ALA A 184 2.87 -28.37 6.51
N PHE A 185 3.86 -27.53 6.80
CA PHE A 185 3.77 -26.50 7.85
C PHE A 185 2.67 -25.50 7.54
N VAL A 186 2.67 -24.88 6.34
CA VAL A 186 1.66 -23.90 5.95
C VAL A 186 0.26 -24.54 5.89
N SER A 187 0.14 -25.80 5.45
CA SER A 187 -1.12 -26.53 5.54
C SER A 187 -1.59 -26.70 6.98
N GLY A 188 -0.67 -27.00 7.91
CA GLY A 188 -0.95 -27.03 9.36
C GLY A 188 -1.44 -25.68 9.86
N LEU A 189 -0.73 -24.60 9.54
CA LEU A 189 -1.08 -23.23 9.94
C LEU A 189 -2.50 -22.84 9.50
N TYR A 190 -2.86 -23.10 8.25
CA TYR A 190 -4.21 -22.75 7.74
C TYR A 190 -5.34 -23.55 8.41
N LYS A 191 -5.06 -24.71 9.02
CA LYS A 191 -6.06 -25.43 9.86
C LYS A 191 -6.41 -24.71 11.15
N HIS A 192 -5.53 -23.81 11.58
CA HIS A 192 -5.74 -22.95 12.74
C HIS A 192 -6.37 -21.60 12.40
N VAL A 193 -6.75 -21.37 11.13
CA VAL A 193 -7.34 -20.12 10.65
C VAL A 193 -8.87 -20.26 10.57
N PRO A 194 -9.63 -19.74 11.55
CA PRO A 194 -11.08 -19.88 11.58
C PRO A 194 -11.79 -18.96 10.58
N VAL A 195 -11.16 -17.85 10.16
CA VAL A 195 -11.75 -16.84 9.28
C VAL A 195 -10.72 -16.34 8.28
N LEU A 196 -11.10 -16.25 7.01
CA LEU A 196 -10.33 -15.61 5.95
C LEU A 196 -11.04 -14.34 5.50
N ASP A 197 -10.62 -13.20 6.07
CA ASP A 197 -11.12 -11.88 5.66
C ASP A 197 -10.58 -11.49 4.28
N THR A 198 -11.28 -10.59 3.59
CA THR A 198 -10.92 -10.19 2.21
C THR A 198 -9.65 -9.32 2.13
N GLY A 199 -9.23 -8.68 3.23
CA GLY A 199 -8.07 -7.79 3.29
C GLY A 199 -7.50 -7.69 4.70
N ALA A 200 -6.32 -7.07 4.82
CA ALA A 200 -5.59 -6.95 6.08
C ALA A 200 -6.40 -6.21 7.15
N ARG A 201 -7.05 -5.09 6.80
CA ARG A 201 -7.90 -4.34 7.74
C ARG A 201 -9.10 -5.16 8.24
N GLY A 202 -9.66 -6.04 7.42
CA GLY A 202 -10.71 -6.99 7.83
C GLY A 202 -10.21 -7.92 8.93
N SER A 203 -9.01 -8.49 8.75
CA SER A 203 -8.36 -9.36 9.74
C SER A 203 -8.01 -8.62 11.03
N THR A 204 -7.49 -7.39 10.92
CA THR A 204 -7.27 -6.52 12.09
C THR A 204 -8.60 -6.29 12.85
N THR A 205 -9.69 -5.98 12.16
CA THR A 205 -11.02 -5.81 12.77
C THR A 205 -11.50 -7.10 13.45
N THR A 206 -11.34 -8.26 12.79
CA THR A 206 -11.71 -9.57 13.33
C THR A 206 -10.94 -9.87 14.60
N PHE A 207 -9.63 -9.64 14.61
CA PHE A 207 -8.79 -9.88 15.78
C PHE A 207 -9.03 -8.82 16.87
N VAL A 208 -8.90 -7.54 16.55
CA VAL A 208 -8.87 -6.45 17.51
C VAL A 208 -10.26 -6.15 18.08
N GLN A 209 -11.27 -5.95 17.22
CA GLN A 209 -12.60 -5.48 17.63
C GLN A 209 -13.56 -6.60 17.96
N ARG A 210 -13.50 -7.74 17.22
CA ARG A 210 -14.38 -8.89 17.46
C ARG A 210 -13.82 -9.86 18.48
N GLY A 211 -12.53 -9.74 18.84
CA GLY A 211 -11.89 -10.58 19.84
C GLY A 211 -11.66 -12.04 19.41
N ILE A 212 -11.67 -12.31 18.10
CA ILE A 212 -11.47 -13.67 17.54
C ILE A 212 -9.97 -13.91 17.31
N GLY A 213 -9.51 -15.13 17.62
CA GLY A 213 -8.13 -15.59 17.46
C GLY A 213 -7.20 -15.20 18.59
N ASP A 214 -6.07 -15.88 18.67
CA ASP A 214 -5.01 -15.67 19.64
C ASP A 214 -3.87 -14.82 19.09
N VAL A 215 -3.65 -14.91 17.78
CA VAL A 215 -2.60 -14.18 17.04
C VAL A 215 -3.10 -13.71 15.69
N LEU A 216 -2.71 -12.49 15.33
CA LEU A 216 -2.91 -11.92 13.98
C LEU A 216 -1.55 -11.86 13.28
N LEU A 217 -1.46 -12.44 12.08
CA LEU A 217 -0.36 -12.19 11.16
C LEU A 217 -0.61 -10.83 10.52
N ALA A 218 0.14 -9.82 10.96
CA ALA A 218 -0.10 -8.43 10.63
C ALA A 218 1.07 -7.82 9.84
N TRP A 219 0.77 -6.84 9.00
CA TRP A 219 1.74 -5.86 8.61
C TRP A 219 2.28 -5.13 9.86
N GLU A 220 3.57 -4.83 9.87
CA GLU A 220 4.21 -4.15 11.01
C GLU A 220 3.51 -2.82 11.33
N ASN A 221 3.14 -2.02 10.32
CA ASN A 221 2.41 -0.78 10.51
C ASN A 221 1.00 -0.99 11.10
N GLU A 222 0.26 -2.01 10.68
CA GLU A 222 -1.08 -2.33 11.24
C GLU A 222 -0.98 -2.72 12.72
N ALA A 223 0.08 -3.44 13.10
CA ALA A 223 0.29 -3.81 14.50
C ALA A 223 0.56 -2.58 15.39
N TYR A 224 1.38 -1.64 14.91
CA TYR A 224 1.62 -0.38 15.64
C TYR A 224 0.39 0.50 15.70
N LEU A 225 -0.37 0.63 14.59
CA LEU A 225 -1.62 1.39 14.56
C LEU A 225 -2.66 0.83 15.55
N ALA A 226 -2.74 -0.49 15.69
CA ALA A 226 -3.63 -1.11 16.68
C ALA A 226 -3.26 -0.72 18.13
N LEU A 227 -1.95 -0.63 18.42
CA LEU A 227 -1.47 -0.15 19.73
C LEU A 227 -1.70 1.35 19.94
N GLU A 228 -1.56 2.15 18.89
CA GLU A 228 -1.86 3.59 18.95
C GLU A 228 -3.34 3.84 19.22
N GLU A 229 -4.24 3.13 18.55
CA GLU A 229 -5.69 3.29 18.67
C GLU A 229 -6.22 2.83 20.02
N LEU A 230 -5.73 1.68 20.54
CA LEU A 230 -6.29 1.02 21.71
C LEU A 230 -5.43 1.15 22.97
N GLY A 231 -4.23 1.71 22.83
CA GLY A 231 -3.26 1.86 23.90
C GLY A 231 -2.26 0.69 24.00
N PRO A 232 -1.09 0.93 24.61
CA PRO A 232 0.02 -0.02 24.66
C PRO A 232 -0.28 -1.28 25.50
N ASP A 233 -1.36 -1.26 26.28
CA ASP A 233 -1.77 -2.37 27.12
C ASP A 233 -2.82 -3.29 26.47
N ALA A 234 -3.18 -3.05 25.18
CA ALA A 234 -4.18 -3.86 24.50
C ALA A 234 -3.60 -5.17 23.93
N PHE A 235 -2.40 -5.11 23.37
CA PHE A 235 -1.73 -6.21 22.67
C PHE A 235 -0.23 -6.15 22.88
N ASP A 236 0.47 -7.23 22.50
CA ASP A 236 1.92 -7.25 22.37
C ASP A 236 2.29 -7.57 20.90
N ILE A 237 3.38 -6.96 20.41
CA ILE A 237 3.95 -7.28 19.10
C ILE A 237 5.07 -8.29 19.30
N VAL A 238 5.02 -9.39 18.58
CA VAL A 238 6.07 -10.40 18.53
C VAL A 238 6.70 -10.38 17.15
N THR A 239 8.01 -10.17 17.10
CA THR A 239 8.80 -10.23 15.87
C THR A 239 9.29 -11.66 15.69
N PRO A 240 8.92 -12.38 14.62
CA PRO A 240 9.37 -13.75 14.39
C PRO A 240 10.86 -13.79 14.03
N SER A 241 11.49 -14.96 14.19
CA SER A 241 12.92 -15.16 13.88
C SER A 241 13.26 -14.91 12.41
N ILE A 242 12.34 -15.21 11.51
CA ILE A 242 12.41 -14.93 10.06
C ILE A 242 11.11 -14.29 9.63
N SER A 243 11.20 -13.23 8.84
CA SER A 243 10.06 -12.62 8.15
C SER A 243 10.43 -12.32 6.69
N ILE A 244 9.62 -11.52 6.01
CA ILE A 244 9.83 -11.18 4.61
C ILE A 244 9.88 -9.67 4.42
N LEU A 245 10.81 -9.20 3.59
CA LEU A 245 10.85 -7.80 3.15
C LEU A 245 9.66 -7.56 2.22
N ALA A 246 8.70 -6.81 2.71
CA ALA A 246 7.57 -6.37 1.91
C ALA A 246 7.90 -5.01 1.28
N GLU A 247 7.90 -4.97 -0.05
CA GLU A 247 8.21 -3.79 -0.87
C GLU A 247 6.95 -3.36 -1.64
N PRO A 248 6.04 -2.57 -1.02
CA PRO A 248 4.82 -2.12 -1.68
C PRO A 248 5.13 -1.13 -2.81
N PRO A 249 4.90 -1.50 -4.08
CA PRO A 249 5.25 -0.66 -5.19
C PRO A 249 4.15 0.33 -5.57
N VAL A 250 4.55 1.37 -6.32
CA VAL A 250 3.67 2.37 -6.88
C VAL A 250 3.85 2.45 -8.40
N ALA A 251 2.78 2.82 -9.13
CA ALA A 251 2.87 3.00 -10.58
C ALA A 251 1.83 4.01 -11.09
N ILE A 252 2.14 4.63 -12.21
CA ILE A 252 1.23 5.48 -12.97
C ILE A 252 0.40 4.59 -13.89
N VAL A 253 -0.92 4.83 -13.95
CA VAL A 253 -1.80 4.16 -14.90
C VAL A 253 -1.78 4.96 -16.22
N ASP A 254 -0.81 4.63 -17.08
CA ASP A 254 -0.45 5.40 -18.28
C ASP A 254 -1.64 5.71 -19.18
N SER A 255 -2.47 4.71 -19.46
CA SER A 255 -3.63 4.85 -20.33
C SER A 255 -4.67 5.86 -19.80
N VAL A 256 -4.76 6.01 -18.48
CA VAL A 256 -5.69 6.93 -17.82
C VAL A 256 -5.11 8.34 -17.77
N VAL A 257 -3.87 8.51 -17.31
CA VAL A 257 -3.27 9.85 -17.18
C VAL A 257 -3.09 10.52 -18.54
N ASP A 258 -2.78 9.76 -19.60
CA ASP A 258 -2.68 10.30 -20.96
C ASP A 258 -4.04 10.75 -21.49
N LYS A 259 -5.11 10.00 -21.22
CA LYS A 259 -6.48 10.36 -21.58
C LYS A 259 -6.98 11.58 -20.82
N LYS A 260 -6.68 11.65 -19.50
CA LYS A 260 -7.15 12.73 -18.61
C LYS A 260 -6.28 13.98 -18.66
N GLY A 261 -5.03 13.89 -19.15
CA GLY A 261 -4.05 14.97 -19.09
C GLY A 261 -3.57 15.26 -17.68
N THR A 262 -3.43 14.20 -16.86
CA THR A 262 -3.03 14.28 -15.43
C THR A 262 -1.65 13.71 -15.17
N ARG A 263 -0.85 13.41 -16.21
CA ARG A 263 0.46 12.76 -16.08
C ARG A 263 1.43 13.54 -15.19
N ASP A 264 1.53 14.85 -15.37
CA ASP A 264 2.39 15.72 -14.56
C ASP A 264 2.02 15.69 -13.07
N LEU A 265 0.72 15.67 -12.78
CA LEU A 265 0.21 15.57 -11.41
C LEU A 265 0.47 14.19 -10.80
N ALA A 266 0.30 13.12 -11.58
CA ALA A 266 0.57 11.74 -11.15
C ALA A 266 2.06 11.52 -10.87
N GLU A 267 2.94 12.01 -11.77
CA GLU A 267 4.40 11.98 -11.58
C GLU A 267 4.83 12.76 -10.34
N ALA A 268 4.30 13.97 -10.16
CA ALA A 268 4.60 14.78 -8.98
C ALA A 268 4.14 14.10 -7.68
N TYR A 269 2.93 13.50 -7.69
CA TYR A 269 2.37 12.79 -6.55
C TYR A 269 3.23 11.61 -6.12
N LEU A 270 3.63 10.75 -7.06
CA LEU A 270 4.46 9.59 -6.74
C LEU A 270 5.90 9.99 -6.38
N ASN A 271 6.49 11.01 -7.04
CA ASN A 271 7.80 11.53 -6.67
C ASN A 271 7.82 12.14 -5.25
N TYR A 272 6.71 12.73 -4.81
CA TYR A 272 6.62 13.30 -3.47
C TYR A 272 6.74 12.25 -2.36
N LEU A 273 6.41 10.97 -2.62
CA LEU A 273 6.65 9.85 -1.69
C LEU A 273 8.14 9.68 -1.37
N TYR A 274 9.04 10.02 -2.31
CA TYR A 274 10.49 9.92 -2.14
C TYR A 274 11.13 11.21 -1.61
N SER A 275 10.35 12.28 -1.42
CA SER A 275 10.84 13.50 -0.78
C SER A 275 11.07 13.28 0.72
N ASP A 276 11.90 14.14 1.34
CA ASP A 276 12.14 14.09 2.79
C ASP A 276 10.84 14.14 3.59
N GLU A 277 9.86 14.96 3.16
CA GLU A 277 8.55 15.03 3.81
C GLU A 277 7.73 13.74 3.62
N GLY A 278 7.71 13.18 2.40
CA GLY A 278 7.05 11.91 2.13
C GLY A 278 7.65 10.76 2.95
N GLN A 279 8.97 10.72 3.08
CA GLN A 279 9.69 9.71 3.88
C GLN A 279 9.44 9.88 5.39
N ALA A 280 9.40 11.12 5.87
CA ALA A 280 9.02 11.40 7.26
C ALA A 280 7.56 10.97 7.55
N ILE A 281 6.63 11.22 6.61
CA ILE A 281 5.24 10.78 6.73
C ILE A 281 5.15 9.26 6.75
N ALA A 282 5.89 8.56 5.88
CA ALA A 282 5.95 7.09 5.87
C ALA A 282 6.39 6.54 7.23
N ALA A 283 7.47 7.09 7.81
CA ALA A 283 7.97 6.65 9.12
C ALA A 283 6.97 6.91 10.26
N ARG A 284 6.31 8.10 10.29
CA ARG A 284 5.27 8.40 11.29
C ARG A 284 4.09 7.41 11.23
N ASN A 285 3.77 6.94 10.02
CA ASN A 285 2.73 5.95 9.78
C ASN A 285 3.25 4.50 9.82
N TYR A 286 4.38 4.27 10.51
CA TYR A 286 4.95 2.96 10.81
C TYR A 286 5.41 2.15 9.59
N TYR A 287 5.71 2.81 8.46
CA TYR A 287 6.44 2.21 7.35
C TYR A 287 7.93 2.49 7.51
N ARG A 288 8.76 1.52 7.12
CA ARG A 288 10.22 1.68 7.10
C ARG A 288 10.60 2.56 5.92
N PRO A 289 11.05 3.81 6.14
CA PRO A 289 11.37 4.72 5.06
C PRO A 289 12.63 4.27 4.33
N ASP A 290 12.70 4.54 3.03
CA ASP A 290 13.90 4.33 2.22
C ASP A 290 15.04 5.30 2.62
N ASN A 291 14.66 6.53 2.98
CA ASN A 291 15.57 7.52 3.55
C ASN A 291 15.28 7.75 5.04
N PRO A 292 15.81 6.92 5.97
CA PRO A 292 15.56 7.07 7.40
C PRO A 292 16.11 8.38 7.99
N ALA A 293 17.07 9.03 7.31
CA ALA A 293 17.62 10.32 7.77
C ALA A 293 16.62 11.49 7.65
N ALA A 294 15.59 11.34 6.82
CA ALA A 294 14.51 12.32 6.68
C ALA A 294 13.47 12.24 7.81
N ALA A 295 13.40 11.12 8.54
CA ALA A 295 12.44 10.88 9.59
C ALA A 295 12.96 11.28 10.98
N ALA A 296 12.04 11.49 11.94
CA ALA A 296 12.42 11.70 13.31
C ALA A 296 13.09 10.42 13.88
N PRO A 297 14.16 10.55 14.70
CA PRO A 297 14.86 9.38 15.24
C PRO A 297 13.95 8.39 15.97
N ASP A 298 12.96 8.86 16.73
CA ASP A 298 12.01 8.02 17.46
C ASP A 298 11.09 7.23 16.52
N ASP A 299 10.78 7.78 15.35
CA ASP A 299 9.95 7.10 14.35
C ASP A 299 10.70 5.94 13.68
N VAL A 300 12.02 6.02 13.59
CA VAL A 300 12.86 4.96 13.02
C VAL A 300 13.30 3.96 14.08
N ALA A 301 13.57 4.41 15.31
CA ALA A 301 14.09 3.56 16.39
C ALA A 301 13.10 2.47 16.86
N ARG A 302 11.81 2.62 16.51
CA ARG A 302 10.78 1.62 16.85
C ARG A 302 10.91 0.31 16.07
N PHE A 303 11.54 0.36 14.89
CA PHE A 303 11.68 -0.82 14.04
C PHE A 303 12.79 -1.73 14.54
N GLY A 304 12.41 -2.93 14.99
CA GLY A 304 13.36 -3.97 15.41
C GLY A 304 14.18 -4.53 14.25
N GLU A 305 15.31 -5.15 14.59
CA GLU A 305 16.05 -5.98 13.63
C GLU A 305 15.28 -7.28 13.40
N VAL A 306 15.11 -7.65 12.13
CA VAL A 306 14.44 -8.88 11.70
C VAL A 306 15.28 -9.52 10.61
N HIS A 307 15.44 -10.85 10.66
CA HIS A 307 16.00 -11.57 9.53
C HIS A 307 14.95 -11.64 8.41
N LEU A 308 15.18 -10.90 7.34
CA LEU A 308 14.25 -10.79 6.21
C LEU A 308 14.73 -11.59 5.02
N VAL A 309 13.89 -12.51 4.55
CA VAL A 309 13.97 -13.03 3.18
C VAL A 309 13.33 -12.04 2.22
N THR A 310 13.60 -12.18 0.93
CA THR A 310 13.06 -11.30 -0.11
C THR A 310 12.23 -12.10 -1.11
N ILE A 311 11.48 -11.43 -1.94
CA ILE A 311 10.75 -12.10 -3.03
C ILE A 311 11.71 -12.76 -4.05
N ALA A 312 12.96 -12.33 -4.13
CA ALA A 312 13.97 -12.97 -4.98
C ALA A 312 14.29 -14.41 -4.55
N ASP A 313 14.16 -14.73 -3.24
CA ASP A 313 14.32 -16.08 -2.71
C ASP A 313 13.24 -17.05 -3.21
N PHE A 314 12.17 -16.51 -3.81
CA PHE A 314 11.06 -17.23 -4.44
C PHE A 314 11.05 -17.10 -5.98
N GLY A 315 12.15 -16.64 -6.61
CA GLY A 315 12.24 -16.40 -8.04
C GLY A 315 11.59 -15.10 -8.52
N GLY A 316 11.20 -14.19 -7.62
CA GLY A 316 10.48 -12.97 -7.93
C GLY A 316 8.97 -13.18 -8.10
N TRP A 317 8.21 -12.09 -8.19
CA TRP A 317 6.74 -12.16 -8.26
C TRP A 317 6.22 -12.82 -9.53
N ARG A 318 6.94 -12.76 -10.64
CA ARG A 318 6.54 -13.44 -11.91
C ARG A 318 6.50 -14.96 -11.78
N GLU A 319 7.34 -15.55 -10.91
CA GLU A 319 7.35 -16.99 -10.61
C GLU A 319 6.48 -17.32 -9.40
N ALA A 320 6.63 -16.57 -8.31
CA ALA A 320 5.93 -16.84 -7.04
C ALA A 320 4.41 -16.73 -7.19
N GLN A 321 3.90 -15.71 -7.91
CA GLN A 321 2.47 -15.49 -8.04
C GLN A 321 1.71 -16.67 -8.66
N PRO A 322 2.06 -17.20 -9.85
CA PRO A 322 1.36 -18.35 -10.40
C PRO A 322 1.58 -19.63 -9.59
N TYR A 323 2.77 -19.83 -9.03
CA TYR A 323 3.08 -21.04 -8.26
C TYR A 323 2.31 -21.13 -6.95
N PHE A 324 2.31 -20.06 -6.15
CA PHE A 324 1.68 -20.07 -4.83
C PHE A 324 0.20 -19.69 -4.87
N PHE A 325 -0.21 -18.72 -5.70
CA PHE A 325 -1.50 -18.04 -5.60
C PHE A 325 -2.35 -18.09 -6.87
N GLY A 326 -1.79 -18.61 -7.99
CA GLY A 326 -2.55 -18.88 -9.20
C GLY A 326 -3.64 -19.94 -8.98
N ASP A 327 -4.53 -20.10 -9.95
CA ASP A 327 -5.56 -21.11 -9.89
C ASP A 327 -4.95 -22.53 -9.87
N GLY A 328 -5.31 -23.32 -8.87
CA GLY A 328 -4.70 -24.61 -8.58
C GLY A 328 -3.28 -24.55 -8.01
N GLY A 329 -2.80 -23.37 -7.65
CA GLY A 329 -1.49 -23.18 -7.00
C GLY A 329 -1.42 -23.74 -5.58
N VAL A 330 -0.30 -23.51 -4.92
CA VAL A 330 -0.02 -24.06 -3.57
C VAL A 330 -1.14 -23.73 -2.56
N PHE A 331 -1.61 -22.48 -2.54
CA PHE A 331 -2.67 -22.08 -1.60
C PHE A 331 -3.97 -22.83 -1.85
N ASP A 332 -4.41 -22.97 -3.11
CA ASP A 332 -5.64 -23.71 -3.44
C ASP A 332 -5.54 -25.17 -3.03
N GLN A 333 -4.40 -25.81 -3.25
CA GLN A 333 -4.15 -27.20 -2.86
C GLN A 333 -4.19 -27.39 -1.34
N ILE A 334 -3.59 -26.47 -0.58
CA ILE A 334 -3.59 -26.48 0.88
C ILE A 334 -5.00 -26.29 1.43
N TYR A 335 -5.74 -25.30 0.90
CA TYR A 335 -7.07 -24.94 1.39
C TYR A 335 -8.14 -25.95 1.00
N SER A 336 -8.04 -26.57 -0.18
CA SER A 336 -8.95 -27.61 -0.64
C SER A 336 -8.80 -28.95 0.12
N ALA A 337 -7.67 -29.14 0.79
CA ALA A 337 -7.37 -30.35 1.57
C ALA A 337 -7.89 -30.30 3.01
N GLN A 338 -8.51 -29.20 3.41
CA GLN A 338 -9.13 -29.00 4.74
C GLN A 338 -10.61 -29.35 4.72
#